data_a04756ce33ab8712d889b97d885b83b8
#
_entry.id   a04756ce33ab8712d889b97d885b83b8
#
_cell.length_a   1.000
_cell.length_b   1.000
_cell.length_c   1.000
_cell.angle_alpha   90.00
_cell.angle_beta   90.00
_cell.angle_gamma   90.00
#
_symmetry.space_group_name_H-M   'P 1'
#
loop_
_entity.id
_entity.type
_entity.pdbx_description
1 polymer ?
#
loop_
_entity_poly.entity_id
_entity_poly.type
_entity_poly.pdbx_seq_one_letter_code
_entity_poly.pdbx_strand_id
1 'polypeptide(L)'
;MARCVDVRAPALFVSLDMDRLANFRSFISRSPQDPFPRYGLAMEHRTRGELAEAWAAFAELLENFPTYVPTYLMAGGTLVSLGRKEEAADIYRRGVEVASTSGDQHARRELEGALAELTPD
;
A
#
# COMPACT_ATOMS: atom_id res chain seq x y z
N MET A 1 16.20 13.43 -36.21
CA MET A 1 15.20 12.38 -36.34
C MET A 1 15.23 11.42 -35.16
N ALA A 2 16.40 10.84 -34.86
CA ALA A 2 16.54 9.92 -33.73
C ALA A 2 16.15 10.59 -32.41
N ARG A 3 16.37 11.88 -32.31
CA ARG A 3 16.06 12.62 -31.09
C ARG A 3 14.57 12.61 -30.77
N CYS A 4 13.74 12.62 -31.79
CA CYS A 4 12.29 12.59 -31.57
C CYS A 4 11.87 11.28 -30.90
N VAL A 5 12.52 10.18 -31.29
CA VAL A 5 12.24 8.87 -30.70
C VAL A 5 12.63 8.86 -29.24
N ASP A 6 13.80 9.41 -28.91
CA ASP A 6 14.29 9.44 -27.53
C ASP A 6 13.36 10.24 -26.62
N VAL A 7 12.89 11.39 -27.11
CA VAL A 7 11.98 12.23 -26.34
C VAL A 7 10.64 11.52 -26.15
N ARG A 8 10.17 10.84 -27.18
CA ARG A 8 8.88 10.19 -27.13
C ARG A 8 8.82 9.05 -26.12
N ALA A 9 9.90 8.27 -26.01
CA ALA A 9 9.92 7.11 -25.13
C ALA A 9 9.70 7.48 -23.66
N PRO A 10 10.41 8.48 -23.09
CA PRO A 10 10.14 8.89 -21.72
C PRO A 10 8.73 9.41 -21.50
N ALA A 11 8.22 10.19 -22.47
CA ALA A 11 6.87 10.73 -22.34
C ALA A 11 5.83 9.61 -22.34
N LEU A 12 6.04 8.59 -23.18
CA LEU A 12 5.12 7.47 -23.26
C LEU A 12 5.12 6.67 -21.96
N PHE A 13 6.29 6.49 -21.38
CA PHE A 13 6.42 5.75 -20.13
C PHE A 13 5.69 6.45 -18.98
N VAL A 14 5.83 7.76 -18.88
CA VAL A 14 5.13 8.56 -17.87
C VAL A 14 3.63 8.45 -18.07
N SER A 15 3.17 8.45 -19.33
CA SER A 15 1.75 8.34 -19.65
C SER A 15 1.17 7.02 -19.16
N LEU A 16 1.92 5.92 -19.31
CA LEU A 16 1.45 4.61 -18.84
C LEU A 16 1.30 4.59 -17.32
N ASP A 17 2.22 5.22 -16.59
CA ASP A 17 2.12 5.30 -15.14
C ASP A 17 0.90 6.09 -14.71
N MET A 18 0.62 7.20 -15.39
CA MET A 18 -0.55 8.00 -15.08
C MET A 18 -1.83 7.25 -15.39
N ASP A 19 -1.80 6.43 -16.45
CA ASP A 19 -2.96 5.60 -16.80
C ASP A 19 -3.30 4.60 -15.70
N ARG A 20 -2.30 4.02 -15.05
CA ARG A 20 -2.55 3.11 -13.94
C ARG A 20 -3.26 3.79 -12.78
N LEU A 21 -2.78 4.96 -12.39
CA LEU A 21 -3.42 5.72 -11.32
C LEU A 21 -4.85 6.08 -11.69
N ALA A 22 -5.05 6.53 -12.93
CA ALA A 22 -6.37 6.89 -13.41
C ALA A 22 -7.29 5.69 -13.42
N ASN A 23 -6.78 4.52 -13.80
CA ASN A 23 -7.56 3.29 -13.82
C ASN A 23 -8.01 2.89 -12.42
N PHE A 24 -7.11 2.94 -11.44
CA PHE A 24 -7.47 2.62 -10.07
C PHE A 24 -8.53 3.60 -9.53
N ARG A 25 -8.36 4.89 -9.81
CA ARG A 25 -9.34 5.88 -9.39
C ARG A 25 -10.70 5.64 -10.01
N SER A 26 -10.72 5.23 -11.28
CA SER A 26 -11.95 4.90 -11.97
C SER A 26 -12.63 3.69 -11.33
N PHE A 27 -11.86 2.65 -10.99
CA PHE A 27 -12.41 1.47 -10.32
C PHE A 27 -12.97 1.84 -8.95
N ILE A 28 -12.26 2.69 -8.20
CA ILE A 28 -12.73 3.15 -6.90
C ILE A 28 -14.08 3.86 -7.04
N SER A 29 -14.19 4.75 -8.03
CA SER A 29 -15.45 5.47 -8.26
C SER A 29 -16.61 4.55 -8.56
N ARG A 30 -16.35 3.49 -9.34
CA ARG A 30 -17.41 2.55 -9.73
C ARG A 30 -17.73 1.55 -8.63
N SER A 31 -16.80 1.27 -7.74
CA SER A 31 -16.98 0.27 -6.69
C SER A 31 -16.44 0.81 -5.37
N PRO A 32 -17.09 1.84 -4.81
CA PRO A 32 -16.55 2.49 -3.60
C PRO A 32 -16.54 1.59 -2.37
N GLN A 33 -17.29 0.48 -2.39
CA GLN A 33 -17.33 -0.45 -1.25
C GLN A 33 -16.31 -1.57 -1.38
N ASP A 34 -15.51 -1.59 -2.45
CA ASP A 34 -14.52 -2.62 -2.67
C ASP A 34 -13.14 -2.09 -2.25
N PRO A 35 -12.50 -2.70 -1.25
CA PRO A 35 -11.17 -2.23 -0.81
C PRO A 35 -10.07 -2.52 -1.81
N PHE A 36 -10.24 -3.50 -2.70
CA PHE A 36 -9.15 -3.95 -3.57
C PHE A 36 -8.61 -2.85 -4.48
N PRO A 37 -9.44 -2.07 -5.20
CA PRO A 37 -8.88 -1.00 -6.04
C PRO A 37 -8.18 0.08 -5.23
N ARG A 38 -8.64 0.35 -4.01
CA ARG A 38 -7.97 1.32 -3.13
C ARG A 38 -6.62 0.79 -2.70
N TYR A 39 -6.54 -0.49 -2.41
CA TYR A 39 -5.28 -1.15 -2.11
C TYR A 39 -4.33 -1.05 -3.30
N GLY A 40 -4.83 -1.29 -4.52
CA GLY A 40 -4.04 -1.18 -5.74
C GLY A 40 -3.47 0.22 -5.92
N LEU A 41 -4.27 1.25 -5.66
CA LEU A 41 -3.80 2.63 -5.77
C LEU A 41 -2.67 2.90 -4.78
N ALA A 42 -2.83 2.47 -3.53
CA ALA A 42 -1.79 2.65 -2.52
C ALA A 42 -0.51 1.93 -2.92
N MET A 43 -0.63 0.71 -3.43
CA MET A 43 0.53 -0.06 -3.87
C MET A 43 1.23 0.59 -5.06
N GLU A 44 0.47 1.19 -5.96
CA GLU A 44 1.06 1.89 -7.10
C GLU A 44 1.88 3.09 -6.62
N HIS A 45 1.36 3.87 -5.68
CA HIS A 45 2.13 4.97 -5.09
C HIS A 45 3.40 4.45 -4.45
N ARG A 46 3.29 3.35 -3.71
CA ARG A 46 4.45 2.78 -3.04
C ARG A 46 5.52 2.34 -4.03
N THR A 47 5.12 1.65 -5.09
CA THR A 47 6.03 1.19 -6.14
C THR A 47 6.77 2.34 -6.78
N ARG A 48 6.12 3.48 -6.91
CA ARG A 48 6.71 4.67 -7.51
C ARG A 48 7.57 5.47 -6.53
N GLY A 49 7.69 5.00 -5.29
CA GLY A 49 8.46 5.70 -4.28
C GLY A 49 7.73 6.90 -3.67
N GLU A 50 6.46 7.05 -3.97
CA GLU A 50 5.63 8.13 -3.42
C GLU A 50 5.09 7.67 -2.07
N LEU A 51 5.97 7.63 -1.07
CA LEU A 51 5.66 7.00 0.22
C LEU A 51 4.63 7.75 1.02
N ALA A 52 4.64 9.08 0.96
CA ALA A 52 3.64 9.87 1.68
C ALA A 52 2.25 9.64 1.12
N GLU A 53 2.14 9.62 -0.21
CA GLU A 53 0.86 9.34 -0.87
C GLU A 53 0.40 7.92 -0.60
N ALA A 54 1.34 6.97 -0.61
CA ALA A 54 1.02 5.58 -0.31
C ALA A 54 0.47 5.46 1.11
N TRP A 55 1.15 6.08 2.07
CA TRP A 55 0.68 6.03 3.46
C TRP A 55 -0.71 6.65 3.60
N ALA A 56 -0.95 7.81 2.96
CA ALA A 56 -2.27 8.43 3.03
C ALA A 56 -3.36 7.50 2.50
N ALA A 57 -3.09 6.80 1.39
CA ALA A 57 -4.05 5.86 0.82
C ALA A 57 -4.26 4.65 1.73
N PHE A 58 -3.19 4.12 2.33
CA PHE A 58 -3.31 3.01 3.27
C PHE A 58 -4.07 3.43 4.53
N ALA A 59 -3.82 4.65 5.03
CA ALA A 59 -4.51 5.14 6.23
C ALA A 59 -6.02 5.21 5.99
N GLU A 60 -6.41 5.64 4.81
CA GLU A 60 -7.83 5.69 4.44
C GLU A 60 -8.44 4.28 4.42
N LEU A 61 -7.67 3.31 3.88
CA LEU A 61 -8.10 1.91 3.90
C LEU A 61 -8.27 1.39 5.31
N LEU A 62 -7.32 1.69 6.18
CA LEU A 62 -7.40 1.23 7.57
C LEU A 62 -8.64 1.79 8.28
N GLU A 63 -9.00 3.01 7.95
CA GLU A 63 -10.16 3.66 8.56
C GLU A 63 -11.47 3.09 8.02
N ASN A 64 -11.57 2.91 6.71
CA ASN A 64 -12.83 2.53 6.07
C ASN A 64 -13.01 1.03 5.89
N PHE A 65 -11.91 0.27 5.86
CA PHE A 65 -11.94 -1.18 5.66
C PHE A 65 -10.99 -1.86 6.63
N PRO A 66 -11.27 -1.74 7.94
CA PRO A 66 -10.31 -2.24 8.95
C PRO A 66 -10.14 -3.76 8.96
N THR A 67 -11.03 -4.51 8.33
CA THR A 67 -10.89 -5.97 8.27
C THR A 67 -10.19 -6.47 7.01
N TYR A 68 -9.76 -5.56 6.14
CA TYR A 68 -9.04 -5.94 4.93
C TYR A 68 -7.57 -6.19 5.31
N VAL A 69 -7.25 -7.44 5.57
CA VAL A 69 -5.97 -7.85 6.17
C VAL A 69 -4.73 -7.40 5.38
N PRO A 70 -4.72 -7.45 4.02
CA PRO A 70 -3.49 -7.11 3.29
C PRO A 70 -2.95 -5.72 3.56
N THR A 71 -3.81 -4.78 3.96
CA THR A 71 -3.39 -3.40 4.19
C THR A 71 -2.32 -3.29 5.27
N TYR A 72 -2.44 -4.09 6.33
CA TYR A 72 -1.62 -3.90 7.53
C TYR A 72 -0.14 -4.13 7.29
N LEU A 73 0.21 -5.17 6.55
CA LEU A 73 1.61 -5.44 6.27
C LEU A 73 2.23 -4.35 5.41
N MET A 74 1.52 -3.94 4.37
CA MET A 74 2.03 -2.95 3.43
C MET A 74 2.05 -1.54 4.04
N ALA A 75 1.03 -1.21 4.80
CA ALA A 75 0.98 0.09 5.49
C ALA A 75 2.12 0.21 6.51
N GLY A 76 2.32 -0.85 7.30
CA GLY A 76 3.41 -0.86 8.27
C GLY A 76 4.76 -0.73 7.58
N GLY A 77 4.97 -1.46 6.49
CA GLY A 77 6.23 -1.36 5.74
C GLY A 77 6.46 0.03 5.15
N THR A 78 5.39 0.68 4.72
CA THR A 78 5.49 2.06 4.23
C THR A 78 5.92 3.01 5.34
N LEU A 79 5.36 2.84 6.53
CA LEU A 79 5.75 3.64 7.69
C LEU A 79 7.20 3.40 8.08
N VAL A 80 7.67 2.16 8.01
CA VAL A 80 9.08 1.86 8.25
C VAL A 80 9.96 2.64 7.28
N SER A 81 9.60 2.62 6.00
CA SER A 81 10.35 3.34 4.97
C SER A 81 10.33 4.84 5.19
N LEU A 82 9.29 5.35 5.82
CA LEU A 82 9.19 6.78 6.18
C LEU A 82 9.92 7.10 7.49
N GLY A 83 10.52 6.11 8.15
CA GLY A 83 11.21 6.31 9.41
C GLY A 83 10.31 6.41 10.63
N ARG A 84 9.07 5.95 10.49
CA ARG A 84 8.06 6.06 11.56
C ARG A 84 7.81 4.68 12.18
N LYS A 85 8.83 4.18 12.87
CA LYS A 85 8.83 2.80 13.36
C LYS A 85 7.79 2.52 14.45
N GLU A 86 7.54 3.47 15.35
CA GLU A 86 6.56 3.25 16.41
C GLU A 86 5.16 3.11 15.83
N GLU A 87 4.83 3.95 14.87
CA GLU A 87 3.54 3.86 14.21
C GLU A 87 3.43 2.56 13.42
N ALA A 88 4.53 2.15 12.77
CA ALA A 88 4.54 0.88 12.05
C ALA A 88 4.26 -0.29 13.00
N ALA A 89 4.87 -0.28 14.17
CA ALA A 89 4.65 -1.33 15.15
C ALA A 89 3.18 -1.39 15.57
N ASP A 90 2.56 -0.25 15.77
CA ASP A 90 1.13 -0.21 16.11
C ASP A 90 0.26 -0.80 15.00
N ILE A 91 0.57 -0.48 13.75
CA ILE A 91 -0.16 -1.02 12.61
C ILE A 91 0.00 -2.53 12.55
N TYR A 92 1.23 -3.02 12.73
CA TYR A 92 1.45 -4.47 12.71
C TYR A 92 0.69 -5.18 13.83
N ARG A 93 0.66 -4.62 15.04
CA ARG A 93 -0.09 -5.22 16.15
C ARG A 93 -1.57 -5.29 15.84
N ARG A 94 -2.13 -4.21 15.30
CA ARG A 94 -3.53 -4.20 14.90
C ARG A 94 -3.79 -5.25 13.83
N GLY A 95 -2.86 -5.38 12.87
CA GLY A 95 -2.98 -6.38 11.82
C GLY A 95 -2.98 -7.80 12.36
N VAL A 96 -2.14 -8.07 13.37
CA VAL A 96 -2.11 -9.39 14.00
C VAL A 96 -3.48 -9.73 14.60
N GLU A 97 -4.11 -8.77 15.27
CA GLU A 97 -5.42 -8.98 15.85
C GLU A 97 -6.48 -9.26 14.79
N VAL A 98 -6.46 -8.47 13.71
CA VAL A 98 -7.42 -8.64 12.62
C VAL A 98 -7.23 -9.99 11.95
N ALA A 99 -5.98 -10.35 11.66
CA ALA A 99 -5.67 -11.63 11.02
C ALA A 99 -6.08 -12.80 11.92
N SER A 100 -5.85 -12.69 13.22
CA SER A 100 -6.24 -13.72 14.17
C SER A 100 -7.74 -13.92 14.19
N THR A 101 -8.49 -12.82 14.22
CA THR A 101 -9.95 -12.88 14.26
C THR A 101 -10.52 -13.49 12.99
N SER A 102 -9.92 -13.20 11.84
CA SER A 102 -10.40 -13.73 10.57
C SER A 102 -9.87 -15.14 10.27
N GLY A 103 -8.95 -15.64 11.09
CA GLY A 103 -8.39 -16.97 10.88
C GLY A 103 -7.30 -17.03 9.83
N ASP A 104 -6.74 -15.89 9.44
CA ASP A 104 -5.68 -15.83 8.44
C ASP A 104 -4.33 -16.04 9.12
N GLN A 105 -3.97 -17.31 9.30
CA GLN A 105 -2.75 -17.68 10.00
C GLN A 105 -1.50 -17.24 9.27
N HIS A 106 -1.52 -17.27 7.93
CA HIS A 106 -0.36 -16.86 7.15
C HIS A 106 -0.08 -15.38 7.35
N ALA A 107 -1.10 -14.54 7.21
CA ALA A 107 -0.94 -13.11 7.42
C ALA A 107 -0.50 -12.80 8.84
N ARG A 108 -1.07 -13.51 9.83
CA ARG A 108 -0.69 -13.31 11.22
C ARG A 108 0.80 -13.54 11.42
N ARG A 109 1.32 -14.64 10.88
CA ARG A 109 2.74 -14.94 11.02
C ARG A 109 3.63 -13.91 10.34
N GLU A 110 3.21 -13.43 9.16
CA GLU A 110 3.99 -12.40 8.47
C GLU A 110 4.03 -11.11 9.27
N LEU A 111 2.90 -10.72 9.83
CA LEU A 111 2.83 -9.49 10.63
C LEU A 111 3.64 -9.61 11.91
N GLU A 112 3.57 -10.77 12.56
CA GLU A 112 4.37 -11.02 13.77
C GLU A 112 5.86 -10.97 13.44
N GLY A 113 6.25 -11.52 12.30
CA GLY A 113 7.65 -11.45 11.86
C GLY A 113 8.12 -10.04 11.61
N ALA A 114 7.29 -9.25 10.94
CA ALA A 114 7.62 -7.86 10.67
C ALA A 114 7.75 -7.06 11.97
N LEU A 115 6.84 -7.30 12.91
CA LEU A 115 6.88 -6.64 14.20
C LEU A 115 8.16 -7.00 14.96
N ALA A 116 8.55 -8.27 14.93
CA ALA A 116 9.75 -8.73 15.62
C ALA A 116 11.00 -8.05 15.08
N GLU A 117 11.04 -7.76 13.78
CA GLU A 117 12.17 -7.06 13.18
C GLU A 117 12.30 -5.64 13.68
N LEU A 118 11.19 -5.00 14.01
CA LEU A 118 11.22 -3.62 14.53
C LEU A 118 11.62 -3.55 15.99
N THR A 119 11.35 -4.59 16.74
CA THR A 119 11.61 -4.62 18.18
C THR A 119 12.47 -5.84 18.48
N PRO A 120 13.77 -5.82 18.08
CA PRO A 120 14.63 -7.01 18.19
C PRO A 120 14.99 -7.29 19.60
N ASP A 121 14.59 -6.89 20.55
CA ASP A 121 14.79 -7.25 21.94
C ASP A 121 13.71 -6.60 22.80
#